data_10c0fadfe6956168927c5123eb74a665
#
_entry.id   10c0fadfe6956168927c5123eb74a665
#
_cell.length_a   1.000
_cell.length_b   1.000
_cell.length_c   1.000
_cell.angle_alpha   90.00
_cell.angle_beta   90.00
_cell.angle_gamma   90.00
#
_symmetry.space_group_name_H-M   'P 1'
#
loop_
_entity.id
_entity.type
_entity.pdbx_description
1 polymer ?
#
loop_
_entity_poly.entity_id
_entity_poly.type
_entity_poly.pdbx_seq_one_letter_code
_entity_poly.pdbx_strand_id
1 'polypeptide(L)'
;MPAVGRRRVLGVIVFGPDTGQHHTLNVETGYEISVVRQWRQVDLERLERAVAASVHGVVHIVAVEDGEAEVYRVRQYGPERIATLTIGSGKTAEIDSRQSLFEELLRALAKVTGPVVVAGPGFVKEDFVKFARSSAPETAERMLLADTRRTGYGAVQEAIGNGVLTRIAEDLQLAREVQVMDEVFLRIGQN
;
A
#
# COMPACT_ATOMS: atom_id res chain seq x y z
N MET A 1 5.74 9.52 21.80
CA MET A 1 6.13 8.27 21.12
C MET A 1 5.13 7.20 21.50
N PRO A 2 4.39 6.57 20.60
CA PRO A 2 3.54 5.44 20.95
C PRO A 2 4.43 4.27 21.36
N ALA A 3 4.07 3.62 22.49
CA ALA A 3 4.80 2.49 23.03
C ALA A 3 4.86 1.39 21.97
N VAL A 4 6.08 0.98 21.60
CA VAL A 4 6.32 -0.20 20.74
C VAL A 4 5.71 -1.39 21.47
N GLY A 5 4.64 -1.94 20.90
CA GLY A 5 3.88 -3.04 21.48
C GLY A 5 4.71 -4.32 21.48
N ARG A 6 5.36 -4.62 22.61
CA ARG A 6 6.00 -5.92 22.82
C ARG A 6 4.93 -6.99 22.91
N ARG A 7 5.05 -8.04 22.11
CA ARG A 7 4.21 -9.25 22.20
C ARG A 7 5.00 -10.36 22.85
N ARG A 8 4.38 -11.07 23.79
CA ARG A 8 4.99 -12.21 24.47
C ARG A 8 4.28 -13.50 24.05
N VAL A 9 5.06 -14.48 23.63
CA VAL A 9 4.59 -15.83 23.36
C VAL A 9 5.20 -16.73 24.43
N LEU A 10 4.35 -17.38 25.23
CA LEU A 10 4.78 -18.34 26.23
C LEU A 10 4.60 -19.75 25.68
N GLY A 11 5.56 -20.59 25.94
CA GLY A 11 5.53 -21.98 25.51
C GLY A 11 6.48 -22.85 26.32
N VAL A 12 6.46 -24.16 26.04
CA VAL A 12 7.41 -25.13 26.56
C VAL A 12 8.35 -25.53 25.43
N ILE A 13 9.64 -25.57 25.71
CA ILE A 13 10.65 -26.00 24.74
C ILE A 13 10.48 -27.52 24.51
N VAL A 14 10.22 -27.91 23.26
CA VAL A 14 9.99 -29.30 22.88
C VAL A 14 11.23 -30.00 22.32
N PHE A 15 12.26 -29.23 21.96
CA PHE A 15 13.50 -29.74 21.39
C PHE A 15 14.70 -28.87 21.78
N GLY A 16 15.83 -29.51 22.14
CA GLY A 16 17.08 -28.83 22.51
C GLY A 16 17.51 -29.13 23.95
N PRO A 17 18.59 -28.49 24.44
CA PRO A 17 19.15 -28.74 25.76
C PRO A 17 18.18 -28.41 26.91
N ASP A 18 17.28 -27.43 26.69
CA ASP A 18 16.32 -26.96 27.69
C ASP A 18 14.91 -27.55 27.49
N THR A 19 14.80 -28.71 26.86
CA THR A 19 13.52 -29.40 26.62
C THR A 19 12.74 -29.58 27.92
N GLY A 20 11.45 -29.21 27.91
CA GLY A 20 10.55 -29.28 29.05
C GLY A 20 10.49 -28.00 29.90
N GLN A 21 11.39 -27.04 29.66
CA GLN A 21 11.34 -25.77 30.38
C GLN A 21 10.35 -24.80 29.73
N HIS A 22 9.75 -23.93 30.55
CA HIS A 22 8.92 -22.84 30.07
C HIS A 22 9.81 -21.71 29.53
N HIS A 23 9.49 -21.25 28.34
CA HIS A 23 10.19 -20.12 27.70
C HIS A 23 9.23 -19.03 27.30
N THR A 24 9.70 -17.78 27.40
CA THR A 24 8.97 -16.61 26.94
C THR A 24 9.74 -15.98 25.79
N LEU A 25 9.14 -16.04 24.59
CA LEU A 25 9.66 -15.35 23.42
C LEU A 25 9.07 -13.94 23.39
N ASN A 26 9.93 -12.94 23.46
CA ASN A 26 9.53 -11.55 23.23
C ASN A 26 9.62 -11.27 21.72
N VAL A 27 8.48 -10.99 21.11
CA VAL A 27 8.40 -10.67 19.66
C VAL A 27 8.35 -9.17 19.51
N GLU A 28 9.28 -8.63 18.73
CA GLU A 28 9.39 -7.21 18.42
C GLU A 28 9.30 -7.01 16.89
N THR A 29 9.08 -5.77 16.47
CA THR A 29 9.05 -5.43 15.05
C THR A 29 10.39 -5.76 14.39
N GLY A 30 10.36 -6.44 13.26
CA GLY A 30 11.56 -6.88 12.52
C GLY A 30 12.01 -8.31 12.86
N TYR A 31 11.33 -9.01 13.81
CA TYR A 31 11.61 -10.40 14.06
C TYR A 31 10.89 -11.30 13.05
N GLU A 32 11.62 -12.25 12.51
CA GLU A 32 11.07 -13.33 11.68
C GLU A 32 10.82 -14.54 12.56
N ILE A 33 9.59 -15.08 12.50
CA ILE A 33 9.21 -16.29 13.23
C ILE A 33 8.44 -17.22 12.29
N SER A 34 8.72 -18.52 12.38
CA SER A 34 7.94 -19.55 11.70
C SER A 34 6.97 -20.20 12.67
N VAL A 35 5.71 -20.30 12.27
CA VAL A 35 4.67 -20.94 13.08
C VAL A 35 4.07 -22.09 12.32
N VAL A 36 4.27 -23.32 12.85
CA VAL A 36 3.71 -24.56 12.28
C VAL A 36 2.52 -24.99 13.11
N ARG A 37 1.33 -25.05 12.52
CA ARG A 37 0.10 -25.53 13.15
C ARG A 37 -0.93 -25.91 12.09
N GLN A 38 -2.01 -26.57 12.50
CA GLN A 38 -3.20 -26.68 11.65
C GLN A 38 -3.92 -25.33 11.63
N TRP A 39 -3.87 -24.66 10.48
CA TRP A 39 -4.49 -23.36 10.28
C TRP A 39 -5.98 -23.52 9.92
N ARG A 40 -6.86 -22.87 10.66
CA ARG A 40 -8.27 -22.74 10.27
C ARG A 40 -8.41 -21.60 9.28
N GLN A 41 -9.39 -21.67 8.39
CA GLN A 41 -9.66 -20.62 7.40
C GLN A 41 -9.76 -19.23 8.04
N VAL A 42 -10.45 -19.13 9.18
CA VAL A 42 -10.62 -17.87 9.91
C VAL A 42 -9.29 -17.28 10.43
N ASP A 43 -8.31 -18.13 10.73
CA ASP A 43 -6.99 -17.69 11.20
C ASP A 43 -6.16 -17.16 10.01
N LEU A 44 -6.27 -17.79 8.83
CA LEU A 44 -5.65 -17.33 7.59
C LEU A 44 -6.22 -15.96 7.18
N GLU A 45 -7.54 -15.82 7.18
CA GLU A 45 -8.19 -14.54 6.88
C GLU A 45 -7.79 -13.40 7.85
N ARG A 46 -7.50 -13.74 9.12
CA ARG A 46 -6.97 -12.78 10.11
C ARG A 46 -5.54 -12.36 9.78
N LEU A 47 -4.70 -13.31 9.33
CA LEU A 47 -3.34 -13.00 8.90
C LEU A 47 -3.36 -12.12 7.66
N GLU A 48 -4.15 -12.47 6.64
CA GLU A 48 -4.30 -11.66 5.43
C GLU A 48 -4.74 -10.23 5.76
N ARG A 49 -5.73 -10.09 6.65
CA ARG A 49 -6.16 -8.76 7.14
C ARG A 49 -5.05 -8.03 7.89
N ALA A 50 -4.24 -8.72 8.69
CA ALA A 50 -3.13 -8.09 9.40
C ALA A 50 -2.01 -7.65 8.44
N VAL A 51 -1.72 -8.45 7.42
CA VAL A 51 -0.77 -8.09 6.34
C VAL A 51 -1.28 -6.85 5.59
N ALA A 52 -2.54 -6.86 5.14
CA ALA A 52 -3.14 -5.69 4.48
C ALA A 52 -3.14 -4.44 5.39
N ALA A 53 -3.33 -4.63 6.71
CA ALA A 53 -3.27 -3.53 7.68
C ALA A 53 -1.86 -2.93 7.82
N SER A 54 -0.81 -3.66 7.48
CA SER A 54 0.58 -3.18 7.57
C SER A 54 0.89 -2.02 6.62
N VAL A 55 0.12 -1.87 5.54
CA VAL A 55 0.26 -0.79 4.55
C VAL A 55 -0.63 0.42 4.86
N HIS A 56 -1.41 0.39 5.95
CA HIS A 56 -2.23 1.53 6.34
C HIS A 56 -1.38 2.77 6.65
N GLY A 57 -1.79 3.90 6.08
CA GLY A 57 -1.10 5.19 6.25
C GLY A 57 0.04 5.44 5.27
N VAL A 58 0.49 4.42 4.53
CA VAL A 58 1.52 4.57 3.49
C VAL A 58 0.95 4.44 2.08
N VAL A 59 -0.20 3.78 1.91
CA VAL A 59 -0.87 3.64 0.61
C VAL A 59 -1.85 4.78 0.39
N HIS A 60 -1.80 5.35 -0.80
CA HIS A 60 -2.76 6.35 -1.26
C HIS A 60 -3.56 5.79 -2.44
N ILE A 61 -4.84 6.12 -2.51
CA ILE A 61 -5.71 5.75 -3.62
C ILE A 61 -6.26 7.03 -4.24
N VAL A 62 -6.08 7.16 -5.53
CA VAL A 62 -6.64 8.23 -6.35
C VAL A 62 -7.85 7.67 -7.07
N ALA A 63 -9.02 8.23 -6.83
CA ALA A 63 -10.18 8.01 -7.66
C ALA A 63 -10.20 9.14 -8.71
N VAL A 64 -10.04 8.78 -9.98
CA VAL A 64 -9.99 9.75 -11.08
C VAL A 64 -11.07 9.46 -12.10
N GLU A 65 -11.77 10.50 -12.50
CA GLU A 65 -12.77 10.48 -13.56
C GLU A 65 -12.68 11.76 -14.42
N ASP A 66 -13.57 11.88 -15.40
CA ASP A 66 -13.54 13.03 -16.27
C ASP A 66 -13.95 14.30 -15.49
N GLY A 67 -12.99 15.19 -15.32
CA GLY A 67 -13.20 16.47 -14.63
C GLY A 67 -13.05 16.46 -13.10
N GLU A 68 -12.83 15.32 -12.49
CA GLU A 68 -12.68 15.23 -11.03
C GLU A 68 -11.64 14.19 -10.62
N ALA A 69 -10.91 14.48 -9.54
CA ALA A 69 -10.04 13.52 -8.88
C ALA A 69 -10.09 13.71 -7.38
N GLU A 70 -10.16 12.60 -6.67
CA GLU A 70 -10.10 12.55 -5.21
C GLU A 70 -8.91 11.73 -4.76
N VAL A 71 -8.17 12.21 -3.77
CA VAL A 71 -7.02 11.50 -3.19
C VAL A 71 -7.37 11.05 -1.80
N TYR A 72 -7.16 9.76 -1.54
CA TYR A 72 -7.43 9.12 -0.27
C TYR A 72 -6.15 8.52 0.32
N ARG A 73 -6.00 8.63 1.63
CA ARG A 73 -5.02 7.88 2.41
C ARG A 73 -5.70 6.69 3.07
N VAL A 74 -5.15 5.49 2.90
CA VAL A 74 -5.69 4.30 3.53
C VAL A 74 -5.30 4.27 5.01
N ARG A 75 -6.30 4.28 5.89
CA ARG A 75 -6.15 4.20 7.35
C ARG A 75 -6.70 2.87 7.87
N GLN A 76 -6.34 2.52 9.10
CA GLN A 76 -6.82 1.31 9.76
C GLN A 76 -8.36 1.25 9.88
N TYR A 77 -8.99 2.39 10.02
CA TYR A 77 -10.46 2.53 10.14
C TYR A 77 -11.15 2.88 8.81
N GLY A 78 -10.41 2.88 7.71
CA GLY A 78 -10.93 3.12 6.37
C GLY A 78 -10.18 4.22 5.62
N PRO A 79 -10.53 4.45 4.34
CA PRO A 79 -9.92 5.50 3.53
C PRO A 79 -10.36 6.89 4.00
N GLU A 80 -9.37 7.74 4.23
CA GLU A 80 -9.52 9.16 4.60
C GLU A 80 -9.25 10.01 3.37
N ARG A 81 -10.22 10.82 2.94
CA ARG A 81 -10.03 11.75 1.83
C ARG A 81 -9.14 12.92 2.25
N ILE A 82 -8.06 13.13 1.53
CA ILE A 82 -7.07 14.18 1.82
C ILE A 82 -7.06 15.31 0.79
N ALA A 83 -7.59 15.08 -0.40
CA ALA A 83 -7.76 16.11 -1.42
C ALA A 83 -8.93 15.80 -2.35
N THR A 84 -9.56 16.86 -2.86
CA THR A 84 -10.52 16.83 -3.96
C THR A 84 -10.10 17.89 -4.97
N LEU A 85 -10.02 17.50 -6.21
CA LEU A 85 -9.62 18.35 -7.34
C LEU A 85 -10.73 18.28 -8.38
N THR A 86 -11.21 19.44 -8.82
CA THR A 86 -12.27 19.52 -9.83
C THR A 86 -11.87 20.53 -10.90
N ILE A 87 -12.18 20.21 -12.14
CA ILE A 87 -12.04 21.19 -13.22
C ILE A 87 -13.06 22.30 -12.99
N GLY A 88 -12.57 23.54 -12.86
CA GLY A 88 -13.44 24.70 -12.77
C GLY A 88 -14.31 24.81 -14.04
N SER A 89 -15.60 25.12 -13.89
CA SER A 89 -16.58 25.25 -14.98
C SER A 89 -16.37 26.48 -15.89
N GLY A 90 -15.12 26.78 -16.24
CA GLY A 90 -14.75 27.83 -17.21
C GLY A 90 -14.70 27.23 -18.61
N LYS A 91 -15.29 27.92 -19.58
CA LYS A 91 -15.40 27.58 -21.01
C LYS A 91 -14.05 27.58 -21.78
N THR A 92 -12.99 27.10 -21.21
CA THR A 92 -11.70 26.88 -21.89
C THR A 92 -11.59 25.41 -22.29
N ALA A 93 -11.04 25.17 -23.47
CA ALA A 93 -11.06 23.89 -24.16
C ALA A 93 -10.83 22.68 -23.24
N GLU A 94 -11.62 21.63 -23.39
CA GLU A 94 -11.61 20.39 -22.56
C GLU A 94 -10.23 19.76 -22.38
N ILE A 95 -9.33 19.93 -23.35
CA ILE A 95 -7.96 19.40 -23.30
C ILE A 95 -7.10 20.16 -22.28
N ASP A 96 -7.16 21.49 -22.27
CA ASP A 96 -6.37 22.32 -21.33
C ASP A 96 -6.85 22.11 -19.88
N SER A 97 -8.14 21.85 -19.71
CA SER A 97 -8.73 21.62 -18.38
C SER A 97 -8.35 20.26 -17.79
N ARG A 98 -8.30 19.21 -18.63
CA ARG A 98 -7.87 17.86 -18.20
C ARG A 98 -6.38 17.84 -17.84
N GLN A 99 -5.55 18.50 -18.64
CA GLN A 99 -4.12 18.62 -18.35
C GLN A 99 -3.88 19.38 -17.04
N SER A 100 -4.60 20.47 -16.79
CA SER A 100 -4.52 21.22 -15.53
C SER A 100 -4.89 20.36 -14.32
N LEU A 101 -5.94 19.51 -14.44
CA LEU A 101 -6.31 18.55 -13.39
C LEU A 101 -5.17 17.56 -13.11
N PHE A 102 -4.56 17.01 -14.16
CA PHE A 102 -3.45 16.07 -14.03
C PHE A 102 -2.22 16.71 -13.39
N GLU A 103 -1.90 17.95 -13.72
CA GLU A 103 -0.80 18.70 -13.10
C GLU A 103 -1.06 18.98 -11.61
N GLU A 104 -2.29 19.37 -11.25
CA GLU A 104 -2.65 19.56 -9.85
C GLU A 104 -2.62 18.24 -9.06
N LEU A 105 -3.10 17.16 -9.67
CA LEU A 105 -3.07 15.85 -9.07
C LEU A 105 -1.62 15.39 -8.83
N LEU A 106 -0.71 15.57 -9.80
CA LEU A 106 0.71 15.29 -9.61
C LEU A 106 1.33 16.14 -8.49
N ARG A 107 1.00 17.43 -8.40
CA ARG A 107 1.46 18.29 -7.29
C ARG A 107 0.95 17.79 -5.92
N ALA A 108 -0.27 17.28 -5.84
CA ALA A 108 -0.79 16.68 -4.62
C ALA A 108 -0.06 15.38 -4.26
N LEU A 109 0.22 14.54 -5.27
CA LEU A 109 0.92 13.25 -5.09
C LEU A 109 2.42 13.41 -4.80
N ALA A 110 3.05 14.50 -5.21
CA ALA A 110 4.43 14.80 -4.85
C ALA A 110 4.63 15.03 -3.34
N LYS A 111 3.57 15.37 -2.62
CA LYS A 111 3.59 15.60 -1.15
C LYS A 111 3.39 14.32 -0.33
N VAL A 112 3.06 13.21 -0.98
CA VAL A 112 2.83 11.93 -0.30
C VAL A 112 3.89 10.91 -0.69
N THR A 113 4.17 10.00 0.23
CA THR A 113 5.14 8.92 0.04
C THR A 113 4.43 7.57 -0.07
N GLY A 114 5.13 6.55 -0.59
CA GLY A 114 4.62 5.19 -0.72
C GLY A 114 3.79 4.96 -1.98
N PRO A 115 3.21 3.76 -2.11
CA PRO A 115 2.44 3.35 -3.27
C PRO A 115 1.20 4.20 -3.49
N VAL A 116 0.88 4.44 -4.76
CA VAL A 116 -0.31 5.17 -5.21
C VAL A 116 -1.12 4.27 -6.11
N VAL A 117 -2.35 3.97 -5.75
CA VAL A 117 -3.30 3.26 -6.60
C VAL A 117 -4.11 4.29 -7.37
N VAL A 118 -4.16 4.17 -8.68
CA VAL A 118 -5.02 5.01 -9.53
C VAL A 118 -6.21 4.18 -9.99
N ALA A 119 -7.38 4.54 -9.50
CA ALA A 119 -8.65 3.85 -9.70
C ALA A 119 -9.66 4.75 -10.40
N GLY A 120 -10.61 4.16 -11.10
CA GLY A 120 -11.70 4.87 -11.78
C GLY A 120 -12.21 4.10 -12.98
N PRO A 121 -13.39 4.45 -13.48
CA PRO A 121 -13.94 3.86 -14.70
C PRO A 121 -13.25 4.42 -15.95
N GLY A 122 -13.33 3.67 -17.04
CA GLY A 122 -12.83 4.09 -18.35
C GLY A 122 -11.32 4.30 -18.40
N PHE A 123 -10.87 5.14 -19.33
CA PHE A 123 -9.45 5.30 -19.69
C PHE A 123 -8.76 6.51 -19.03
N VAL A 124 -9.48 7.32 -18.24
CA VAL A 124 -8.91 8.54 -17.63
C VAL A 124 -7.75 8.21 -16.70
N LYS A 125 -7.84 7.09 -15.98
CA LYS A 125 -6.76 6.61 -15.12
C LYS A 125 -5.49 6.25 -15.88
N GLU A 126 -5.62 5.62 -17.06
CA GLU A 126 -4.49 5.29 -17.94
C GLU A 126 -3.87 6.55 -18.52
N ASP A 127 -4.71 7.51 -18.97
CA ASP A 127 -4.26 8.80 -19.49
C ASP A 127 -3.49 9.57 -18.42
N PHE A 128 -3.97 9.56 -17.17
CA PHE A 128 -3.28 10.18 -16.05
C PHE A 128 -1.92 9.50 -15.78
N VAL A 129 -1.86 8.16 -15.72
CA VAL A 129 -0.60 7.46 -15.50
C VAL A 129 0.39 7.69 -16.65
N LYS A 130 -0.10 7.73 -17.89
CA LYS A 130 0.71 8.08 -19.07
C LYS A 130 1.27 9.49 -18.98
N PHE A 131 0.45 10.45 -18.59
CA PHE A 131 0.88 11.82 -18.33
C PHE A 131 1.92 11.89 -17.20
N ALA A 132 1.69 11.17 -16.10
CA ALA A 132 2.61 11.11 -14.98
C ALA A 132 3.97 10.54 -15.37
N ARG A 133 4.03 9.51 -16.22
CA ARG A 133 5.28 8.93 -16.72
C ARG A 133 6.13 9.92 -17.51
N SER A 134 5.51 10.84 -18.23
CA SER A 134 6.24 11.86 -19.00
C SER A 134 6.63 13.08 -18.15
N SER A 135 5.84 13.42 -17.12
CA SER A 135 6.00 14.67 -16.37
C SER A 135 6.68 14.48 -15.00
N ALA A 136 6.52 13.31 -14.38
CA ALA A 136 7.05 12.97 -13.05
C ALA A 136 7.32 11.46 -12.93
N PRO A 137 8.37 10.93 -13.61
CA PRO A 137 8.67 9.49 -13.67
C PRO A 137 8.77 8.83 -12.30
N GLU A 138 9.45 9.44 -11.33
CA GLU A 138 9.60 8.93 -9.97
C GLU A 138 8.26 8.75 -9.25
N THR A 139 7.29 9.63 -9.51
CA THR A 139 5.94 9.50 -8.96
C THR A 139 5.17 8.40 -9.68
N ALA A 140 5.34 8.28 -11.01
CA ALA A 140 4.69 7.28 -11.83
C ALA A 140 5.15 5.84 -11.51
N GLU A 141 6.41 5.64 -11.13
CA GLU A 141 6.94 4.34 -10.71
C GLU A 141 6.21 3.75 -9.49
N ARG A 142 5.65 4.62 -8.64
CA ARG A 142 4.87 4.21 -7.46
C ARG A 142 3.39 3.98 -7.75
N MET A 143 2.96 4.19 -9.00
CA MET A 143 1.55 4.10 -9.39
C MET A 143 1.18 2.70 -9.84
N LEU A 144 0.06 2.20 -9.32
CA LEU A 144 -0.59 0.95 -9.68
C LEU A 144 -2.00 1.26 -10.21
N LEU A 145 -2.35 0.69 -11.35
CA LEU A 145 -3.70 0.82 -11.89
C LEU A 145 -4.65 -0.18 -11.23
N ALA A 146 -5.84 0.29 -10.90
CA ALA A 146 -6.94 -0.54 -10.44
C ALA A 146 -8.20 -0.25 -11.26
N ASP A 147 -8.73 -1.29 -11.90
CA ASP A 147 -9.98 -1.20 -12.63
C ASP A 147 -11.15 -1.20 -11.66
N THR A 148 -11.98 -0.16 -11.74
CA THR A 148 -13.21 -0.04 -10.97
C THR A 148 -14.34 0.47 -11.86
N ARG A 149 -15.56 0.08 -11.52
CA ARG A 149 -16.78 0.50 -12.23
C ARG A 149 -17.39 1.75 -11.62
N ARG A 150 -17.04 2.03 -10.35
CA ARG A 150 -17.55 3.16 -9.58
C ARG A 150 -16.59 4.33 -9.66
N THR A 151 -17.09 5.50 -9.26
CA THR A 151 -16.33 6.75 -9.15
C THR A 151 -16.13 7.16 -7.70
N GLY A 152 -15.26 8.13 -7.44
CA GLY A 152 -15.05 8.72 -6.13
C GLY A 152 -14.78 7.68 -5.02
N TYR A 153 -15.39 7.84 -3.86
CA TYR A 153 -15.25 6.92 -2.74
C TYR A 153 -15.65 5.47 -3.08
N GLY A 154 -16.62 5.30 -3.99
CA GLY A 154 -17.04 3.97 -4.46
C GLY A 154 -15.93 3.23 -5.19
N ALA A 155 -15.14 3.93 -6.01
CA ALA A 155 -13.98 3.35 -6.68
C ALA A 155 -12.90 2.91 -5.68
N VAL A 156 -12.66 3.72 -4.64
CA VAL A 156 -11.71 3.38 -3.57
C VAL A 156 -12.13 2.11 -2.84
N GLN A 157 -13.40 2.00 -2.47
CA GLN A 157 -13.92 0.80 -1.80
C GLN A 157 -13.85 -0.44 -2.69
N GLU A 158 -14.17 -0.29 -3.97
CA GLU A 158 -14.08 -1.39 -4.94
C GLU A 158 -12.64 -1.85 -5.14
N ALA A 159 -11.67 -0.93 -5.27
CA ALA A 159 -10.25 -1.25 -5.38
C ALA A 159 -9.73 -2.01 -4.14
N ILE A 160 -10.11 -1.56 -2.94
CA ILE A 160 -9.77 -2.24 -1.69
C ILE A 160 -10.41 -3.64 -1.64
N GLY A 161 -11.69 -3.75 -1.98
CA GLY A 161 -12.42 -5.02 -2.04
C GLY A 161 -11.84 -6.02 -3.05
N ASN A 162 -11.24 -5.53 -4.13
CA ASN A 162 -10.53 -6.33 -5.13
C ASN A 162 -9.11 -6.74 -4.69
N GLY A 163 -8.73 -6.50 -3.43
CA GLY A 163 -7.48 -6.99 -2.84
C GLY A 163 -6.23 -6.19 -3.21
N VAL A 164 -6.38 -4.94 -3.67
CA VAL A 164 -5.23 -4.10 -4.05
C VAL A 164 -4.25 -3.89 -2.90
N LEU A 165 -4.74 -3.78 -1.66
CA LEU A 165 -3.88 -3.60 -0.48
C LEU A 165 -3.05 -4.85 -0.16
N THR A 166 -3.61 -6.04 -0.37
CA THR A 166 -2.89 -7.31 -0.17
C THR A 166 -1.74 -7.42 -1.17
N ARG A 167 -2.00 -7.15 -2.45
CA ARG A 167 -0.96 -7.14 -3.50
C ARG A 167 0.17 -6.17 -3.17
N ILE A 168 -0.16 -4.94 -2.75
CA ILE A 168 0.87 -3.95 -2.36
C ILE A 168 1.67 -4.43 -1.15
N ALA A 169 1.04 -5.06 -0.17
CA ALA A 169 1.73 -5.59 1.00
C ALA A 169 2.72 -6.70 0.62
N GLU A 170 2.33 -7.60 -0.28
CA GLU A 170 3.18 -8.66 -0.83
C GLU A 170 4.37 -8.08 -1.61
N ASP A 171 4.13 -7.10 -2.49
CA ASP A 171 5.17 -6.42 -3.25
C ASP A 171 6.17 -5.69 -2.34
N LEU A 172 5.69 -5.01 -1.30
CA LEU A 172 6.56 -4.32 -0.33
C LEU A 172 7.36 -5.30 0.53
N GLN A 173 6.81 -6.46 0.85
CA GLN A 173 7.51 -7.50 1.57
C GLN A 173 8.62 -8.10 0.69
N LEU A 174 8.29 -8.47 -0.55
CA LEU A 174 9.27 -9.01 -1.50
C LEU A 174 10.42 -8.03 -1.76
N ALA A 175 10.12 -6.73 -1.93
CA ALA A 175 11.15 -5.72 -2.11
C ALA A 175 12.11 -5.61 -0.92
N ARG A 176 11.61 -5.76 0.31
CA ARG A 176 12.44 -5.79 1.52
C ARG A 176 13.33 -7.04 1.59
N GLU A 177 12.79 -8.20 1.23
CA GLU A 177 13.54 -9.45 1.21
C GLU A 177 14.69 -9.38 0.21
N VAL A 178 14.44 -8.86 -1.00
CA VAL A 178 15.48 -8.65 -2.02
C VAL A 178 16.56 -7.69 -1.51
N GLN A 179 16.19 -6.58 -0.89
CA GLN A 179 17.14 -5.62 -0.35
C GLN A 179 18.03 -6.22 0.74
N VAL A 180 17.47 -7.05 1.63
CA VAL A 180 18.25 -7.76 2.66
C VAL A 180 19.22 -8.76 2.03
N MET A 181 18.77 -9.50 1.00
CA MET A 181 19.64 -10.43 0.27
C MET A 181 20.80 -9.71 -0.41
N ASP A 182 20.55 -8.60 -1.08
CA ASP A 182 21.59 -7.79 -1.72
C ASP A 182 22.61 -7.27 -0.70
N GLU A 183 22.15 -6.81 0.46
CA GLU A 183 23.04 -6.37 1.54
C GLU A 183 23.91 -7.52 2.08
N VAL A 184 23.37 -8.72 2.23
CA VAL A 184 24.11 -9.92 2.63
C VAL A 184 25.18 -10.27 1.58
N PHE A 185 24.83 -10.29 0.29
CA PHE A 185 25.80 -10.58 -0.78
C PHE A 185 26.91 -9.54 -0.86
N LEU A 186 26.61 -8.26 -0.68
CA LEU A 186 27.63 -7.21 -0.63
C LEU A 186 28.60 -7.41 0.54
N ARG A 187 28.13 -7.82 1.71
CA ARG A 187 28.97 -8.09 2.87
C ARG A 187 29.86 -9.33 2.70
N ILE A 188 29.33 -10.38 2.05
CA ILE A 188 30.10 -11.60 1.76
C ILE A 188 31.18 -11.33 0.70
N GLY A 189 30.88 -10.51 -0.31
CA GLY A 189 31.84 -10.18 -1.38
C GLY A 189 32.95 -9.22 -0.97
N GLN A 190 32.92 -8.63 0.22
CA GLN A 190 33.93 -7.72 0.76
C GLN A 190 34.93 -8.40 1.71
N ASN A 191 34.80 -9.69 1.97
CA ASN A 191 35.73 -10.54 2.71
C ASN A 191 36.47 -11.45 1.75
#